data_2b9d0ab6112fade882b3652d535d9878
#
_entry.id   2b9d0ab6112fade882b3652d535d9878
#
_cell.length_a   1.000
_cell.length_b   1.000
_cell.length_c   1.000
_cell.angle_alpha   90.00
_cell.angle_beta   90.00
_cell.angle_gamma   90.00
#
_symmetry.space_group_name_H-M   'P 1'
#
loop_
_entity.id
_entity.type
_entity.pdbx_description
1 polymer ?
#
loop_
_entity_poly.entity_id
_entity_poly.type
_entity_poly.pdbx_seq_one_letter_code
_entity_poly.pdbx_strand_id
1 'polypeptide(L)'
;VLVTPGKVPDSYILDSEALLREKGWIYLKGSKKEMREGTDGFTYRYAEGPVTFPDALNRASRTVVTGEGGSSPSRFKHVVKFKPTKGQVGRLGLTDAKCDEVRSKLNLGKTQWLRRLTPVELERLNGFPDNHTELATDGRRAFFMGNALVCGVVSRIANEL
;
A
#
# COMPACT_ATOMS: atom_id res chain seq x y z
N VAL A 1 10.36 10.91 -0.16
CA VAL A 1 8.89 10.76 -0.13
C VAL A 1 8.42 10.20 1.21
N LEU A 2 9.03 9.11 1.71
CA LEU A 2 8.55 8.43 2.93
C LEU A 2 8.77 9.28 4.20
N VAL A 3 7.81 9.21 5.11
CA VAL A 3 7.94 9.77 6.47
C VAL A 3 8.85 8.90 7.33
N THR A 4 9.44 9.47 8.37
CA THR A 4 10.26 8.73 9.33
C THR A 4 9.42 7.68 10.07
N PRO A 5 9.98 6.51 10.43
CA PRO A 5 9.22 5.43 11.08
C PRO A 5 8.41 5.86 12.30
N GLY A 6 8.96 6.72 13.15
CA GLY A 6 8.29 7.21 14.36
C GLY A 6 7.06 8.11 14.11
N LYS A 7 6.93 8.66 12.87
CA LYS A 7 5.77 9.47 12.45
C LYS A 7 4.68 8.62 11.76
N VAL A 8 4.90 7.32 11.59
CA VAL A 8 3.89 6.42 11.01
C VAL A 8 2.92 6.01 12.10
N PRO A 9 1.61 6.32 11.97
CA PRO A 9 0.61 5.84 12.92
C PRO A 9 0.51 4.32 12.89
N ASP A 10 0.27 3.68 14.04
CA ASP A 10 0.17 2.23 14.16
C ASP A 10 -0.92 1.62 13.24
N SER A 11 -1.99 2.37 12.98
CA SER A 11 -3.08 1.97 12.07
C SER A 11 -2.67 1.79 10.60
N TYR A 12 -1.50 2.27 10.21
CA TYR A 12 -0.93 2.07 8.87
C TYR A 12 -0.03 0.85 8.78
N ILE A 13 0.41 0.31 9.91
CA ILE A 13 1.26 -0.88 9.98
C ILE A 13 0.37 -2.11 9.81
N LEU A 14 0.80 -3.04 8.95
CA LEU A 14 0.02 -4.24 8.68
C LEU A 14 0.27 -5.29 9.77
N ASP A 15 -0.80 -5.89 10.27
CA ASP A 15 -0.69 -7.05 11.15
C ASP A 15 -0.43 -8.34 10.37
N SER A 16 0.13 -9.35 11.05
CA SER A 16 0.48 -10.64 10.44
C SER A 16 -0.73 -11.42 9.97
N GLU A 17 -1.86 -11.30 10.64
CA GLU A 17 -3.09 -12.00 10.28
C GLU A 17 -3.71 -11.43 9.00
N ALA A 18 -3.80 -10.09 8.86
CA ALA A 18 -4.25 -9.45 7.63
C ALA A 18 -3.35 -9.76 6.43
N LEU A 19 -2.06 -10.03 6.68
CA LEU A 19 -1.11 -10.45 5.64
C LEU A 19 -1.34 -11.89 5.21
N LEU A 20 -1.57 -12.83 6.15
CA LEU A 20 -1.59 -14.27 5.92
C LEU A 20 -2.97 -14.86 5.63
N ARG A 21 -4.06 -14.20 6.03
CA ARG A 21 -5.42 -14.73 5.85
C ARG A 21 -5.71 -15.07 4.39
N GLU A 22 -6.67 -15.97 4.15
CA GLU A 22 -7.03 -16.54 2.83
C GLU A 22 -7.20 -15.49 1.73
N LYS A 23 -7.92 -14.40 1.99
CA LYS A 23 -8.08 -13.26 1.06
C LYS A 23 -7.34 -12.02 1.55
N GLY A 24 -6.18 -12.22 2.18
CA GLY A 24 -5.34 -11.16 2.73
C GLY A 24 -4.43 -10.50 1.69
N TRP A 25 -3.49 -9.70 2.20
CA TRP A 25 -2.62 -8.91 1.34
C TRP A 25 -1.76 -9.77 0.40
N ILE A 26 -1.16 -10.85 0.91
CA ILE A 26 -0.29 -11.75 0.11
C ILE A 26 -1.09 -12.38 -1.02
N TYR A 27 -2.29 -12.90 -0.72
CA TYR A 27 -3.18 -13.48 -1.72
C TYR A 27 -3.59 -12.46 -2.79
N LEU A 28 -4.03 -11.27 -2.38
CA LEU A 28 -4.50 -10.24 -3.33
C LEU A 28 -3.40 -9.71 -4.24
N LYS A 29 -2.15 -9.69 -3.78
CA LYS A 29 -0.99 -9.25 -4.56
C LYS A 29 -0.40 -10.34 -5.46
N GLY A 30 -0.70 -11.60 -5.16
CA GLY A 30 -0.24 -12.75 -5.93
C GLY A 30 -0.89 -12.91 -7.29
N SER A 31 -0.39 -13.85 -8.07
CA SER A 31 -1.03 -14.29 -9.31
C SER A 31 -2.25 -15.15 -8.99
N LYS A 32 -3.28 -15.07 -9.85
CA LYS A 32 -4.48 -15.89 -9.75
C LYS A 32 -4.78 -16.52 -11.10
N LYS A 33 -5.21 -17.76 -11.06
CA LYS A 33 -5.75 -18.49 -12.23
C LYS A 33 -6.91 -19.32 -11.70
N GLU A 34 -8.12 -18.91 -11.97
CA GLU A 34 -9.34 -19.54 -11.45
C GLU A 34 -10.46 -19.50 -12.48
N MET A 35 -11.38 -20.46 -12.38
CA MET A 35 -12.63 -20.39 -13.15
C MET A 35 -13.59 -19.49 -12.41
N ARG A 36 -14.24 -18.59 -13.14
CA ARG A 36 -15.28 -17.69 -12.59
C ARG A 36 -16.54 -17.85 -13.41
N GLU A 37 -17.67 -17.71 -12.75
CA GLU A 37 -18.98 -17.65 -13.36
C GLU A 37 -19.45 -16.20 -13.48
N GLY A 38 -19.84 -15.78 -14.66
CA GLY A 38 -20.48 -14.49 -14.91
C GLY A 38 -21.92 -14.47 -14.43
N THR A 39 -22.52 -13.29 -14.39
CA THR A 39 -23.91 -13.07 -13.97
C THR A 39 -24.93 -13.78 -14.90
N ASP A 40 -24.53 -14.15 -16.10
CA ASP A 40 -25.28 -14.89 -17.12
C ASP A 40 -25.07 -16.42 -17.08
N GLY A 41 -24.33 -16.92 -16.08
CA GLY A 41 -23.99 -18.34 -15.96
C GLY A 41 -22.83 -18.79 -16.83
N PHE A 42 -22.25 -17.90 -17.64
CA PHE A 42 -21.07 -18.25 -18.46
C PHE A 42 -19.83 -18.42 -17.60
N THR A 43 -19.19 -19.58 -17.71
CA THR A 43 -17.95 -19.86 -16.98
C THR A 43 -16.73 -19.46 -17.82
N TYR A 44 -15.85 -18.66 -17.27
CA TYR A 44 -14.62 -18.20 -17.93
C TYR A 44 -13.37 -18.37 -17.07
N ARG A 45 -12.24 -18.53 -17.73
CA ARG A 45 -10.94 -18.60 -17.08
C ARG A 45 -10.45 -17.19 -16.75
N TYR A 46 -10.45 -16.84 -15.47
CA TYR A 46 -9.84 -15.61 -14.99
C TYR A 46 -8.35 -15.82 -14.73
N ALA A 47 -7.52 -14.95 -15.28
CA ALA A 47 -6.08 -14.96 -15.04
C ALA A 47 -5.60 -13.56 -14.70
N GLU A 48 -4.85 -13.43 -13.62
CA GLU A 48 -4.29 -12.18 -13.14
C GLU A 48 -2.83 -12.39 -12.73
N GLY A 49 -1.89 -11.61 -13.33
CA GLY A 49 -0.47 -11.67 -12.99
C GLY A 49 -0.19 -11.12 -11.57
N PRO A 50 0.98 -11.38 -10.97
CA PRO A 50 1.32 -10.83 -9.67
C PRO A 50 1.57 -9.32 -9.75
N VAL A 51 1.34 -8.62 -8.64
CA VAL A 51 1.77 -7.24 -8.43
C VAL A 51 3.04 -7.27 -7.57
N THR A 52 4.00 -6.38 -7.85
CA THR A 52 5.18 -6.22 -6.98
C THR A 52 4.75 -5.98 -5.54
N PHE A 53 5.18 -6.85 -4.65
CA PHE A 53 4.79 -6.79 -3.23
C PHE A 53 5.96 -7.27 -2.34
N PRO A 54 6.41 -6.46 -1.40
CA PRO A 54 6.10 -5.03 -1.21
C PRO A 54 6.52 -4.14 -2.38
N ASP A 55 5.94 -2.92 -2.46
CA ASP A 55 6.31 -1.96 -3.50
C ASP A 55 7.79 -1.58 -3.40
N ALA A 56 8.45 -1.45 -4.55
CA ALA A 56 9.86 -1.10 -4.62
C ALA A 56 10.08 0.38 -4.28
N LEU A 57 11.16 0.68 -3.55
CA LEU A 57 11.49 2.05 -3.14
C LEU A 57 12.56 2.71 -4.02
N ASN A 58 13.14 1.98 -4.97
CA ASN A 58 14.25 2.42 -5.83
C ASN A 58 13.83 2.71 -7.27
N ARG A 59 12.55 2.86 -7.52
CA ARG A 59 11.98 3.20 -8.84
C ARG A 59 10.73 4.06 -8.67
N ALA A 60 10.19 4.56 -9.78
CA ALA A 60 8.92 5.30 -9.78
C ALA A 60 7.79 4.49 -9.13
N SER A 61 6.93 5.17 -8.39
CA SER A 61 5.73 4.58 -7.80
C SER A 61 4.77 4.09 -8.89
N ARG A 62 3.97 3.09 -8.56
CA ARG A 62 2.77 2.78 -9.34
C ARG A 62 1.79 3.96 -9.25
N THR A 63 0.82 3.99 -10.14
CA THR A 63 -0.28 4.97 -10.09
C THR A 63 -1.00 4.90 -8.74
N VAL A 64 -1.19 6.05 -8.11
CA VAL A 64 -2.03 6.21 -6.92
C VAL A 64 -3.49 6.11 -7.37
N VAL A 65 -4.31 5.35 -6.66
CA VAL A 65 -5.73 5.16 -6.98
C VAL A 65 -6.61 5.63 -5.83
N THR A 66 -7.86 5.95 -6.12
CA THR A 66 -8.84 6.43 -5.12
C THR A 66 -9.06 5.47 -3.96
N GLY A 67 -8.80 4.19 -4.15
CA GLY A 67 -8.92 3.14 -3.14
C GLY A 67 -7.75 3.00 -2.16
N GLU A 68 -6.76 3.90 -2.15
CA GLU A 68 -5.60 3.83 -1.23
C GLU A 68 -6.00 3.93 0.26
N GLY A 69 -7.09 4.62 0.56
CA GLY A 69 -7.58 4.78 1.93
C GLY A 69 -8.09 3.50 2.57
N GLY A 70 -8.31 3.56 3.91
CA GLY A 70 -8.83 2.44 4.70
C GLY A 70 -7.84 1.30 4.93
N SER A 71 -8.14 0.43 5.89
CA SER A 71 -7.27 -0.67 6.34
C SER A 71 -7.43 -1.98 5.56
N SER A 72 -8.53 -2.14 4.82
CA SER A 72 -8.82 -3.38 4.10
C SER A 72 -7.76 -3.73 3.06
N PRO A 73 -7.34 -4.99 2.97
CA PRO A 73 -6.44 -5.45 1.92
C PRO A 73 -6.97 -5.14 0.53
N SER A 74 -6.06 -4.73 -0.35
CA SER A 74 -6.39 -4.45 -1.74
C SER A 74 -5.19 -4.72 -2.63
N ARG A 75 -5.46 -5.21 -3.83
CA ARG A 75 -4.45 -5.41 -4.86
C ARG A 75 -3.75 -4.12 -5.24
N PHE A 76 -4.49 -3.02 -5.27
CA PHE A 76 -4.03 -1.74 -5.81
C PHE A 76 -3.32 -0.84 -4.80
N LYS A 77 -3.64 -0.94 -3.51
CA LYS A 77 -3.02 -0.13 -2.46
C LYS A 77 -1.51 -0.35 -2.40
N HIS A 78 -0.78 0.72 -2.14
CA HIS A 78 0.66 0.67 -1.92
C HIS A 78 0.99 0.11 -0.53
N VAL A 79 1.95 -0.80 -0.52
CA VAL A 79 2.51 -1.37 0.72
C VAL A 79 4.03 -1.36 0.59
N VAL A 80 4.69 -0.72 1.52
CA VAL A 80 6.14 -0.53 1.50
C VAL A 80 6.82 -1.20 2.69
N LYS A 81 8.08 -1.56 2.51
CA LYS A 81 8.97 -1.98 3.60
C LYS A 81 9.36 -0.77 4.43
N PHE A 82 9.42 -0.94 5.74
CA PHE A 82 9.98 0.06 6.65
C PHE A 82 10.62 -0.64 7.86
N LYS A 83 11.32 0.11 8.68
CA LYS A 83 11.92 -0.38 9.93
C LYS A 83 11.12 0.20 11.10
N PRO A 84 10.20 -0.55 11.73
CA PRO A 84 9.42 -0.05 12.86
C PRO A 84 10.31 0.32 14.05
N THR A 85 9.87 1.27 14.85
CA THR A 85 10.53 1.60 16.12
C THR A 85 10.34 0.47 17.14
N LYS A 86 11.21 0.40 18.17
CA LYS A 86 11.05 -0.58 19.25
C LYS A 86 9.67 -0.51 19.91
N GLY A 87 9.14 0.71 20.11
CA GLY A 87 7.81 0.91 20.67
C GLY A 87 6.69 0.35 19.78
N GLN A 88 6.77 0.54 18.46
CA GLN A 88 5.81 -0.03 17.51
C GLN A 88 5.89 -1.57 17.51
N VAL A 89 7.10 -2.14 17.54
CA VAL A 89 7.29 -3.59 17.61
C VAL A 89 6.60 -4.19 18.84
N GLY A 90 6.79 -3.56 20.02
CA GLY A 90 6.17 -4.03 21.27
C GLY A 90 4.66 -3.89 21.28
N ARG A 91 4.13 -2.71 20.91
CA ARG A 91 2.67 -2.47 20.91
C ARG A 91 1.91 -3.35 19.93
N LEU A 92 2.49 -3.67 18.80
CA LEU A 92 1.85 -4.42 17.72
C LEU A 92 2.23 -5.91 17.68
N GLY A 93 3.04 -6.37 18.64
CA GLY A 93 3.41 -7.79 18.72
C GLY A 93 4.16 -8.32 17.50
N LEU A 94 5.01 -7.49 16.84
CA LEU A 94 5.65 -7.84 15.57
C LEU A 94 6.83 -8.84 15.74
N THR A 95 6.74 -9.73 16.72
CA THR A 95 7.81 -10.71 17.06
C THR A 95 7.31 -12.14 17.18
N ASP A 96 6.04 -12.40 16.88
CA ASP A 96 5.46 -13.74 16.98
C ASP A 96 5.84 -14.65 15.78
N ALA A 97 5.51 -15.93 15.90
CA ALA A 97 5.78 -16.93 14.86
C ALA A 97 5.09 -16.60 13.51
N LYS A 98 3.91 -15.98 13.53
CA LYS A 98 3.23 -15.51 12.30
C LYS A 98 4.03 -14.41 11.61
N CYS A 99 4.65 -13.54 12.38
CA CYS A 99 5.54 -12.50 11.85
C CYS A 99 6.77 -13.10 11.17
N ASP A 100 7.34 -14.15 11.71
CA ASP A 100 8.48 -14.84 11.10
C ASP A 100 8.06 -15.58 9.81
N GLU A 101 6.86 -16.14 9.76
CA GLU A 101 6.28 -16.69 8.54
C GLU A 101 6.14 -15.63 7.44
N VAL A 102 5.62 -14.44 7.78
CA VAL A 102 5.52 -13.30 6.85
C VAL A 102 6.90 -12.89 6.35
N ARG A 103 7.86 -12.74 7.24
CA ARG A 103 9.25 -12.38 6.87
C ARG A 103 9.85 -13.38 5.89
N SER A 104 9.68 -14.66 6.15
CA SER A 104 10.14 -15.73 5.27
C SER A 104 9.46 -15.67 3.90
N LYS A 105 8.13 -15.60 3.85
CA LYS A 105 7.37 -15.56 2.59
C LYS A 105 7.70 -14.35 1.71
N LEU A 106 8.00 -13.21 2.31
CA LEU A 106 8.23 -11.95 1.60
C LEU A 106 9.70 -11.52 1.55
N ASN A 107 10.60 -12.39 2.00
CA ASN A 107 12.04 -12.12 2.06
C ASN A 107 12.34 -10.77 2.74
N LEU A 108 11.81 -10.59 3.95
CA LEU A 108 12.03 -9.40 4.76
C LEU A 108 13.20 -9.63 5.72
N GLY A 109 14.02 -8.59 5.94
CA GLY A 109 15.02 -8.59 6.99
C GLY A 109 14.39 -8.66 8.39
N LYS A 110 15.14 -9.18 9.38
CA LYS A 110 14.68 -9.36 10.79
C LYS A 110 14.07 -8.10 11.41
N THR A 111 14.54 -6.92 11.02
CA THR A 111 14.07 -5.62 11.55
C THR A 111 13.10 -4.92 10.61
N GLN A 112 12.75 -5.53 9.48
CA GLN A 112 11.82 -4.96 8.50
C GLN A 112 10.39 -5.42 8.74
N TRP A 113 9.44 -4.56 8.41
CA TRP A 113 8.03 -4.85 8.40
C TRP A 113 7.31 -4.12 7.27
N LEU A 114 5.99 -4.24 7.21
CA LEU A 114 5.16 -3.73 6.12
C LEU A 114 4.14 -2.72 6.63
N ARG A 115 3.91 -1.68 5.82
CA ARG A 115 2.90 -0.67 6.08
C ARG A 115 2.31 -0.10 4.80
N ARG A 116 1.13 0.48 4.91
CA ARG A 116 0.53 1.31 3.86
C ARG A 116 1.20 2.68 3.81
N LEU A 117 0.99 3.42 2.71
CA LEU A 117 1.38 4.82 2.63
C LEU A 117 0.43 5.69 3.47
N THR A 118 1.00 6.68 4.14
CA THR A 118 0.23 7.72 4.86
C THR A 118 -0.31 8.77 3.88
N PRO A 119 -1.32 9.58 4.26
CA PRO A 119 -1.83 10.65 3.39
C PRO A 119 -0.76 11.63 2.94
N VAL A 120 0.15 12.02 3.81
CA VAL A 120 1.28 12.91 3.47
C VAL A 120 2.19 12.29 2.40
N GLU A 121 2.42 10.98 2.45
CA GLU A 121 3.21 10.30 1.43
C GLU A 121 2.51 10.25 0.07
N LEU A 122 1.18 10.10 0.07
CA LEU A 122 0.38 10.16 -1.15
C LEU A 122 0.39 11.59 -1.76
N GLU A 123 0.31 12.62 -0.92
CA GLU A 123 0.47 14.02 -1.33
C GLU A 123 1.84 14.24 -1.98
N ARG A 124 2.91 13.79 -1.33
CA ARG A 124 4.29 13.88 -1.85
C ARG A 124 4.49 13.13 -3.18
N LEU A 125 3.83 11.97 -3.36
CA LEU A 125 3.91 11.22 -4.62
C LEU A 125 3.32 11.99 -5.80
N ASN A 126 2.28 12.80 -5.55
CA ASN A 126 1.68 13.66 -6.56
C ASN A 126 2.33 15.05 -6.66
N GLY A 127 3.33 15.34 -5.80
CA GLY A 127 4.05 16.62 -5.80
C GLY A 127 3.34 17.74 -5.06
N PHE A 128 2.35 17.43 -4.20
CA PHE A 128 1.72 18.41 -3.31
C PHE A 128 2.57 18.66 -2.06
N PRO A 129 2.44 19.84 -1.43
CA PRO A 129 3.02 20.11 -0.12
C PRO A 129 2.48 19.15 0.94
N ASP A 130 3.27 18.93 2.00
CA ASP A 130 2.81 18.15 3.16
C ASP A 130 1.56 18.76 3.77
N ASN A 131 0.60 17.92 4.12
CA ASN A 131 -0.67 18.31 4.71
C ASN A 131 -1.56 19.21 3.83
N HIS A 132 -1.36 19.20 2.52
CA HIS A 132 -2.20 19.94 1.59
C HIS A 132 -3.71 19.64 1.77
N THR A 133 -4.05 18.44 2.20
CA THR A 133 -5.43 18.00 2.40
C THR A 133 -5.78 17.75 3.88
N GLU A 134 -5.06 18.35 4.83
CA GLU A 134 -5.16 18.03 6.27
C GLU A 134 -6.55 18.26 6.90
N LEU A 135 -7.37 19.10 6.31
CA LEU A 135 -8.74 19.37 6.78
C LEU A 135 -9.71 18.19 6.51
N ALA A 136 -9.29 17.20 5.73
CA ALA A 136 -10.09 16.03 5.43
C ALA A 136 -9.65 14.81 6.25
N THR A 137 -10.55 13.82 6.38
CA THR A 137 -10.19 12.53 6.99
C THR A 137 -9.17 11.78 6.14
N ASP A 138 -8.35 10.92 6.74
CA ASP A 138 -7.31 10.15 6.05
C ASP A 138 -7.83 9.40 4.82
N GLY A 139 -9.02 8.82 4.91
CA GLY A 139 -9.66 8.14 3.79
C GLY A 139 -9.99 9.08 2.63
N ARG A 140 -10.49 10.29 2.92
CA ARG A 140 -10.76 11.33 1.93
C ARG A 140 -9.48 11.92 1.35
N ARG A 141 -8.46 12.13 2.17
CA ARG A 141 -7.13 12.56 1.71
C ARG A 141 -6.58 11.61 0.65
N ALA A 142 -6.61 10.31 0.94
CA ALA A 142 -6.19 9.27 0.00
C ALA A 142 -7.05 9.26 -1.28
N PHE A 143 -8.37 9.43 -1.16
CA PHE A 143 -9.28 9.54 -2.29
C PHE A 143 -8.96 10.75 -3.19
N PHE A 144 -8.69 11.90 -2.60
CA PHE A 144 -8.28 13.09 -3.36
C PHE A 144 -7.00 12.86 -4.14
N MET A 145 -6.00 12.24 -3.51
CA MET A 145 -4.72 11.94 -4.18
C MET A 145 -4.88 10.92 -5.31
N GLY A 146 -5.82 10.01 -5.21
CA GLY A 146 -6.14 9.07 -6.29
C GLY A 146 -6.82 9.72 -7.50
N ASN A 147 -7.46 10.88 -7.33
CA ASN A 147 -8.05 11.69 -8.41
C ASN A 147 -7.14 12.83 -8.87
N ALA A 148 -6.06 13.11 -8.14
CA ALA A 148 -5.19 14.24 -8.44
C ALA A 148 -4.25 13.95 -9.62
N LEU A 149 -3.89 15.00 -10.35
CA LEU A 149 -2.79 14.96 -11.30
C LEU A 149 -1.45 15.15 -10.58
N VAL A 150 -0.39 14.60 -11.14
CA VAL A 150 0.98 14.81 -10.64
C VAL A 150 1.44 16.22 -11.01
N CYS A 151 1.64 17.10 -10.02
CA CYS A 151 1.95 18.52 -10.20
C CYS A 151 3.13 18.74 -11.17
N GLY A 152 4.22 17.99 -11.03
CA GLY A 152 5.38 18.14 -11.91
C GLY A 152 5.12 17.77 -13.38
N VAL A 153 4.17 16.88 -13.65
CA VAL A 153 3.77 16.56 -15.03
C VAL A 153 2.96 17.70 -15.61
N VAL A 154 1.98 18.21 -14.86
CA VAL A 154 1.15 19.35 -15.29
C VAL A 154 2.01 20.59 -15.56
N SER A 155 2.95 20.90 -14.66
CA SER A 155 3.88 22.04 -14.84
C SER A 155 4.73 21.92 -16.10
N ARG A 156 5.21 20.72 -16.43
CA ARG A 156 5.97 20.49 -17.66
C ARG A 156 5.13 20.70 -18.92
N ILE A 157 3.90 20.19 -18.93
CA ILE A 157 2.98 20.38 -20.04
C ILE A 157 2.68 21.88 -20.23
N ALA A 158 2.39 22.58 -19.13
CA ALA A 158 2.09 24.02 -19.19
C ALA A 158 3.26 24.90 -19.70
N ASN A 159 4.50 24.46 -19.51
CA ASN A 159 5.68 25.17 -19.99
C ASN A 159 5.94 24.96 -21.50
N GLU A 160 5.31 23.99 -22.12
CA GLU A 160 5.44 23.68 -23.56
C GLU A 160 4.29 24.30 -24.39
N LEU A 161 3.30 24.92 -23.74
CA LEU A 161 2.16 25.60 -24.37
C LEU A 161 2.41 27.11 -24.50
#